data_41db53b66be3da57bc60b818985b15c3
#
_entry.id   41db53b66be3da57bc60b818985b15c3
#
_cell.length_a   1.000
_cell.length_b   1.000
_cell.length_c   1.000
_cell.angle_alpha   90.00
_cell.angle_beta   90.00
_cell.angle_gamma   90.00
#
_symmetry.space_group_name_H-M   'P 1'
#
loop_
_entity.id
_entity.type
_entity.pdbx_description
1 polymer ?
#
loop_
_entity_poly.entity_id
_entity_poly.type
_entity_poly.pdbx_seq_one_letter_code
_entity_poly.pdbx_strand_id
1 'polypeptide(L)'
;MTRYRVKIVQEAEEDLAELVDYIARNDSIERADHVLERLLTVCERLEQHPDRGHFLPEFRSLGIKTYREVHFKPYRIIYEMISREVFILLVVDGRRSLPSILERRLLR
;
A
#
# COMPACT_ATOMS: atom_id res chain seq x y z
N MET A 1 -2.28 -15.35 20.41
CA MET A 1 -2.44 -14.76 19.07
C MET A 1 -1.18 -13.99 18.69
N THR A 2 -0.61 -14.28 17.54
CA THR A 2 0.60 -13.59 17.08
C THR A 2 0.24 -12.25 16.47
N ARG A 3 0.90 -11.19 16.93
CA ARG A 3 0.70 -9.86 16.37
C ARG A 3 1.95 -9.48 15.58
N TYR A 4 1.74 -8.98 14.38
CA TYR A 4 2.82 -8.48 13.52
C TYR A 4 2.98 -6.99 13.74
N ARG A 5 4.18 -6.47 13.43
CA ARG A 5 4.44 -5.03 13.45
C ARG A 5 4.32 -4.49 12.03
N VAL A 6 3.54 -3.43 11.87
CA VAL A 6 3.37 -2.78 10.58
C VAL A 6 4.28 -1.56 10.53
N LYS A 7 5.13 -1.51 9.51
CA LYS A 7 6.06 -0.41 9.28
C LYS A 7 5.80 0.16 7.90
N ILE A 8 5.74 1.48 7.80
CA ILE A 8 5.58 2.15 6.52
C ILE A 8 6.95 2.65 6.12
N VAL A 9 7.50 2.14 5.01
CA VAL A 9 8.81 2.57 4.56
C VAL A 9 8.76 4.01 4.08
N GLN A 10 9.91 4.68 4.06
CA GLN A 10 9.97 6.10 3.73
C GLN A 10 9.33 6.42 2.38
N GLU A 11 9.59 5.62 1.35
CA GLU A 11 9.00 5.86 0.04
C GLU A 11 7.47 5.78 0.08
N ALA A 12 6.91 4.88 0.88
CA ALA A 12 5.46 4.77 1.04
C ALA A 12 4.89 5.94 1.84
N GLU A 13 5.65 6.46 2.81
CA GLU A 13 5.24 7.68 3.51
C GLU A 13 5.19 8.86 2.55
N GLU A 14 6.13 8.94 1.63
CA GLU A 14 6.14 9.97 0.59
C GLU A 14 4.95 9.82 -0.35
N ASP A 15 4.60 8.57 -0.70
CA ASP A 15 3.41 8.30 -1.50
C ASP A 15 2.16 8.86 -0.82
N LEU A 16 2.03 8.61 0.48
CA LEU A 16 0.88 9.09 1.26
C LEU A 16 0.85 10.62 1.31
N ALA A 17 1.99 11.24 1.54
CA ALA A 17 2.07 12.70 1.60
C ALA A 17 1.68 13.34 0.27
N GLU A 18 2.16 12.81 -0.84
CA GLU A 18 1.81 13.30 -2.17
C GLU A 18 0.34 13.11 -2.48
N LEU A 19 -0.21 11.96 -2.10
CA LEU A 19 -1.62 11.66 -2.31
C LEU A 19 -2.52 12.61 -1.53
N VAL A 20 -2.21 12.82 -0.26
CA VAL A 20 -2.97 13.73 0.61
C VAL A 20 -2.92 15.16 0.06
N ASP A 21 -1.74 15.61 -0.34
CA ASP A 21 -1.55 16.94 -0.92
C ASP A 21 -2.39 17.10 -2.19
N TYR A 22 -2.36 16.10 -3.07
CA TYR A 22 -3.14 16.12 -4.31
C TYR A 22 -4.64 16.21 -4.03
N ILE A 23 -5.15 15.41 -3.10
CA ILE A 23 -6.57 15.41 -2.76
C ILE A 23 -6.97 16.74 -2.14
N ALA A 24 -6.14 17.28 -1.24
CA ALA A 24 -6.43 18.56 -0.60
C ALA A 24 -6.52 19.71 -1.61
N ARG A 25 -5.67 19.69 -2.64
CA ARG A 25 -5.65 20.72 -3.66
C ARG A 25 -6.78 20.58 -4.68
N ASN A 26 -7.15 19.36 -5.01
CA ASN A 26 -8.09 19.10 -6.12
C ASN A 26 -9.48 18.76 -5.65
N ASP A 27 -9.68 18.51 -4.37
CA ASP A 27 -10.97 18.19 -3.79
C ASP A 27 -11.15 19.03 -2.53
N SER A 28 -10.79 18.49 -1.37
CA SER A 28 -10.91 19.21 -0.11
C SER A 28 -9.96 18.66 0.93
N ILE A 29 -9.68 19.46 1.95
CA ILE A 29 -8.87 19.05 3.11
C ILE A 29 -9.61 17.93 3.86
N GLU A 30 -10.93 18.05 4.01
CA GLU A 30 -11.74 17.06 4.69
C GLU A 30 -11.67 15.71 3.97
N ARG A 31 -11.71 15.73 2.64
CA ARG A 31 -11.59 14.49 1.85
C ARG A 31 -10.20 13.90 1.99
N ALA A 32 -9.17 14.72 1.96
CA ALA A 32 -7.79 14.28 2.14
C ALA A 32 -7.60 13.60 3.49
N ASP A 33 -8.11 14.21 4.56
CA ASP A 33 -8.02 13.64 5.91
C ASP A 33 -8.75 12.31 6.01
N HIS A 34 -9.94 12.24 5.41
CA HIS A 34 -10.74 11.00 5.41
C HIS A 34 -9.99 9.86 4.71
N VAL A 35 -9.43 10.13 3.53
CA VAL A 35 -8.71 9.12 2.76
C VAL A 35 -7.48 8.64 3.53
N LEU A 36 -6.71 9.57 4.09
CA LEU A 36 -5.53 9.20 4.88
C LEU A 36 -5.91 8.32 6.06
N GLU A 37 -6.92 8.71 6.81
CA GLU A 37 -7.38 7.93 7.96
C GLU A 37 -7.79 6.52 7.55
N ARG A 38 -8.52 6.38 6.44
CA ARG A 38 -8.95 5.07 5.96
C ARG A 38 -7.78 4.22 5.48
N LEU A 39 -6.83 4.82 4.79
CA LEU A 39 -5.63 4.09 4.35
C LEU A 39 -4.82 3.58 5.54
N LEU A 40 -4.64 4.41 6.55
CA LEU A 40 -3.91 4.01 7.75
C LEU A 40 -4.64 2.90 8.51
N THR A 41 -5.96 2.95 8.57
CA THR A 41 -6.77 1.90 9.20
C THR A 41 -6.59 0.56 8.48
N VAL A 42 -6.58 0.58 7.15
CA VAL A 42 -6.36 -0.65 6.36
C VAL A 42 -4.97 -1.21 6.66
N CYS A 43 -3.96 -0.36 6.74
CA CYS A 43 -2.60 -0.80 7.10
C CYS A 43 -2.56 -1.42 8.49
N GLU A 44 -3.20 -0.80 9.48
CA GLU A 44 -3.20 -1.29 10.85
C GLU A 44 -3.80 -2.69 10.98
N ARG A 45 -4.80 -3.01 10.19
CA ARG A 45 -5.44 -4.34 10.22
C ARG A 45 -4.48 -5.46 9.87
N LEU A 46 -3.39 -5.15 9.19
CA LEU A 46 -2.36 -6.14 8.86
C LEU A 46 -1.58 -6.60 10.09
N GLU A 47 -1.67 -5.91 11.21
CA GLU A 47 -1.07 -6.36 12.46
C GLU A 47 -1.61 -7.72 12.91
N GLN A 48 -2.89 -7.97 12.68
CA GLN A 48 -3.55 -9.21 13.10
C GLN A 48 -3.78 -10.18 11.95
N HIS A 49 -3.90 -9.67 10.73
CA HIS A 49 -4.19 -10.49 9.55
C HIS A 49 -3.28 -10.11 8.40
N PRO A 50 -1.95 -10.36 8.53
CA PRO A 50 -1.00 -9.92 7.50
C PRO A 50 -1.11 -10.70 6.20
N ASP A 51 -1.74 -11.86 6.20
CA ASP A 51 -1.93 -12.69 5.01
C ASP A 51 -3.25 -12.41 4.30
N ARG A 52 -4.02 -11.41 4.75
CA ARG A 52 -5.33 -11.12 4.17
C ARG A 52 -5.27 -10.56 2.76
N GLY A 53 -4.16 -9.95 2.39
CA GLY A 53 -3.98 -9.41 1.04
C GLY A 53 -3.74 -10.51 0.03
N HIS A 54 -3.98 -10.22 -1.24
CA HIS A 54 -3.73 -11.17 -2.31
C HIS A 54 -2.47 -10.79 -3.08
N PHE A 55 -1.93 -11.74 -3.82
CA PHE A 55 -0.72 -11.51 -4.61
C PHE A 55 -1.01 -10.56 -5.77
N LEU A 56 0.02 -9.86 -6.23
CA LEU A 56 -0.12 -8.89 -7.30
C LEU A 56 -0.38 -9.59 -8.63
N PRO A 57 -1.50 -9.26 -9.31
CA PRO A 57 -1.78 -9.86 -10.63
C PRO A 57 -0.68 -9.57 -11.65
N GLU A 58 -0.06 -8.40 -11.56
CA GLU A 58 1.00 -7.99 -12.49
C GLU A 58 2.23 -8.90 -12.44
N PHE A 59 2.44 -9.58 -11.32
CA PHE A 59 3.61 -10.44 -11.13
C PHE A 59 3.30 -11.93 -11.27
N ARG A 60 2.04 -12.26 -11.58
CA ARG A 60 1.62 -13.65 -11.66
C ARG A 60 2.41 -14.45 -12.71
N SER A 61 2.59 -13.89 -13.88
CA SER A 61 3.32 -14.55 -14.97
C SER A 61 4.79 -14.74 -14.65
N LEU A 62 5.32 -13.95 -13.72
CA LEU A 62 6.72 -14.04 -13.29
C LEU A 62 6.90 -15.00 -12.11
N GLY A 63 5.81 -15.54 -11.57
CA GLY A 63 5.85 -16.42 -10.41
C GLY A 63 6.26 -15.72 -9.12
N ILE A 64 6.18 -14.40 -9.07
CA ILE A 64 6.58 -13.63 -7.88
C ILE A 64 5.43 -13.57 -6.89
N LYS A 65 5.65 -14.12 -5.71
CA LYS A 65 4.69 -14.17 -4.61
C LYS A 65 5.21 -13.49 -3.34
N THR A 66 6.18 -12.61 -3.50
CA THR A 66 6.79 -11.87 -2.39
C THR A 66 5.85 -10.80 -1.87
N TYR A 67 5.06 -10.19 -2.76
CA TYR A 67 4.27 -9.01 -2.46
C TYR A 67 2.79 -9.33 -2.44
N ARG A 68 2.08 -8.67 -1.53
CA ARG A 68 0.62 -8.75 -1.43
C ARG A 68 0.05 -7.35 -1.48
N GLU A 69 -1.24 -7.25 -1.71
CA GLU A 69 -1.92 -5.96 -1.71
C GLU A 69 -3.25 -6.03 -0.98
N VAL A 70 -3.58 -4.93 -0.33
CA VAL A 70 -4.91 -4.65 0.18
C VAL A 70 -5.37 -3.34 -0.42
N HIS A 71 -6.67 -3.08 -0.35
CA HIS A 71 -7.25 -1.93 -1.04
C HIS A 71 -8.08 -1.05 -0.13
N PHE A 72 -8.04 0.23 -0.40
CA PHE A 72 -9.10 1.17 -0.11
C PHE A 72 -9.37 1.88 -1.43
N LYS A 73 -10.38 1.45 -2.15
CA LYS A 73 -10.62 1.89 -3.54
C LYS A 73 -10.70 3.41 -3.65
N PRO A 74 -10.02 3.99 -4.65
CA PRO A 74 -9.31 3.33 -5.76
C PRO A 74 -7.86 3.00 -5.47
N TYR A 75 -7.41 3.10 -4.22
CA TYR A 75 -6.00 3.00 -3.86
C TYR A 75 -5.60 1.56 -3.57
N ARG A 76 -4.36 1.23 -3.95
CA ARG A 76 -3.73 -0.06 -3.67
C ARG A 76 -2.62 0.16 -2.65
N ILE A 77 -2.55 -0.71 -1.65
CA ILE A 77 -1.49 -0.70 -0.65
C ILE A 77 -0.73 -2.00 -0.82
N ILE A 78 0.54 -1.89 -1.23
CA ILE A 78 1.37 -3.05 -1.53
C ILE A 78 2.35 -3.23 -0.40
N TYR A 79 2.47 -4.45 0.09
CA TYR A 79 3.29 -4.76 1.26
C TYR A 79 3.99 -6.10 1.11
N GLU A 80 4.98 -6.31 1.98
CA GLU A 80 5.76 -7.53 2.08
C GLU A 80 5.82 -7.96 3.53
N MET A 81 5.77 -9.26 3.76
CA MET A 81 5.91 -9.84 5.10
C MET A 81 7.30 -10.41 5.23
N ILE A 82 8.06 -9.94 6.22
CA ILE A 82 9.39 -10.46 6.53
C ILE A 82 9.42 -10.75 8.02
N SER A 83 9.57 -12.03 8.38
CA SER A 83 9.49 -12.49 9.76
C SER A 83 8.16 -12.06 10.39
N ARG A 84 8.18 -11.30 11.47
CA ARG A 84 6.97 -10.82 12.14
C ARG A 84 6.69 -9.35 11.83
N GLU A 85 7.18 -8.88 10.70
CA GLU A 85 7.00 -7.50 10.30
C GLU A 85 6.30 -7.43 8.95
N VAL A 86 5.44 -6.43 8.82
CA VAL A 86 4.78 -6.10 7.58
C VAL A 86 5.34 -4.75 7.13
N PHE A 87 5.92 -4.71 5.95
CA PHE A 87 6.46 -3.48 5.40
C PHE A 87 5.54 -2.96 4.32
N ILE A 88 4.95 -1.79 4.55
CA ILE A 88 4.16 -1.12 3.52
C ILE A 88 5.16 -0.45 2.58
N LEU A 89 5.17 -0.88 1.32
CA LEU A 89 6.18 -0.49 0.34
C LEU A 89 5.72 0.56 -0.64
N LEU A 90 4.42 0.59 -0.94
CA LEU A 90 3.89 1.44 -1.99
C LEU A 90 2.41 1.68 -1.75
N VAL A 91 1.99 2.93 -1.86
CA VAL A 91 0.57 3.30 -1.88
C VAL A 91 0.33 4.05 -3.18
N VAL A 92 -0.58 3.58 -3.99
CA VAL A 92 -0.76 4.13 -5.34
C VAL A 92 -2.23 4.07 -5.75
N ASP A 93 -2.64 5.03 -6.57
CA ASP A 93 -3.94 5.01 -7.20
C ASP A 93 -3.96 3.86 -8.23
N GLY A 94 -4.84 2.88 -8.01
CA GLY A 94 -4.93 1.68 -8.83
C GLY A 94 -5.44 1.93 -10.25
N ARG A 95 -5.89 3.14 -10.55
CA ARG A 95 -6.35 3.49 -11.90
C ARG A 95 -5.20 3.91 -12.81
N ARG A 96 -4.03 4.16 -12.25
CA ARG A 96 -2.83 4.51 -13.03
C ARG A 96 -2.25 3.26 -13.69
N SER A 97 -1.46 3.49 -14.75
CA SER A 97 -0.71 2.41 -15.38
C SER A 97 0.45 2.03 -14.46
N LEU A 98 0.41 0.83 -13.89
CA LEU A 98 1.29 0.44 -12.81
C LEU A 98 2.54 -0.36 -13.19
N PRO A 99 2.63 -1.06 -14.35
CA PRO A 99 3.77 -1.96 -14.56
C PRO A 99 5.13 -1.30 -14.37
N SER A 100 5.34 -0.10 -14.90
CA SER A 100 6.63 0.58 -14.74
C SER A 100 6.87 1.05 -13.32
N ILE A 101 5.82 1.45 -12.61
CA ILE A 101 5.92 1.88 -11.21
C ILE A 101 6.32 0.67 -10.35
N LEU A 102 5.65 -0.46 -10.54
CA LEU A 102 5.93 -1.68 -9.79
C LEU A 102 7.35 -2.17 -10.06
N GLU A 103 7.76 -2.16 -11.32
CA GLU A 103 9.11 -2.58 -11.69
C GLU A 103 10.16 -1.70 -11.03
N ARG A 104 9.99 -0.39 -11.11
CA ARG A 104 10.94 0.56 -10.54
C ARG A 104 11.01 0.47 -9.01
N ARG A 105 9.88 0.28 -8.36
CA ARG A 105 9.77 0.33 -6.91
C ARG A 105 10.08 -1.02 -6.25
N LEU A 106 9.76 -2.13 -6.90
CA LEU A 106 9.80 -3.45 -6.27
C LEU A 106 10.85 -4.38 -6.85
N LEU A 107 11.21 -4.23 -8.11
CA LEU A 107 12.09 -5.17 -8.81
C LEU A 107 13.49 -4.62 -9.12
N ARG A 108 13.92 -3.61 -8.44
CA ARG A 108 15.27 -3.09 -8.64
C ARG A 108 16.35 -3.89 -7.91
#